data_abe1ffdc8721bb29d9d886f667d3e75f
#
_entry.id   abe1ffdc8721bb29d9d886f667d3e75f
#
_cell.length_a   1.000
_cell.length_b   1.000
_cell.length_c   1.000
_cell.angle_alpha   90.00
_cell.angle_beta   90.00
_cell.angle_gamma   90.00
#
_symmetry.space_group_name_H-M   'P 1'
#
loop_
_entity.id
_entity.type
_entity.pdbx_description
1 polymer ?
#
loop_
_entity_poly.entity_id
_entity_poly.type
_entity_poly.pdbx_seq_one_letter_code
_entity_poly.pdbx_strand_id
1 'polypeptide(L)'
;MNVFRSLQRIIVTGALLINASVTSYAYSDSGDTILRSFPLPDALPAPLRSETPVPIRREYTVTQVVHHITSVTGIDVSHYQGNINWADVAGDPNVRFVYIKATEGAGLKDSYLQRNVQGARQAGLPAGLYHFFSPTAPVKEQLSNFLGTAKRCQQDLIPIVDVEKRGRQSAEIFHRRLHDFLSSVEQFYGVKPIIYTYMNFYNRYMAGKYSQYKFMIASYSEDVPELIDEPQMVLWQFTAEGSVEGVHTHVDRSRFMDRYSLPDILLPR
;
A
#
# COMPACT_ATOMS: atom_id res chain seq x y z
N MET A 1 19.47 3.01 22.50
CA MET A 1 18.96 2.27 23.67
C MET A 1 17.56 1.86 23.34
N ASN A 2 17.33 0.55 23.28
CA ASN A 2 16.20 -0.15 22.71
C ASN A 2 14.83 0.21 23.29
N VAL A 3 13.85 0.48 22.45
CA VAL A 3 12.44 0.11 22.71
C VAL A 3 11.79 -0.31 21.39
N PHE A 4 12.02 -1.53 20.99
CA PHE A 4 11.15 -2.31 20.12
C PHE A 4 10.63 -3.49 20.92
N ARG A 5 9.34 -3.62 21.03
CA ARG A 5 8.51 -4.81 21.32
C ARG A 5 7.13 -4.29 21.72
N SER A 6 6.03 -4.75 21.19
CA SER A 6 5.62 -6.13 20.93
C SER A 6 4.38 -6.14 20.04
N LEU A 7 4.39 -6.94 19.00
CA LEU A 7 3.19 -7.42 18.34
C LEU A 7 2.56 -8.51 19.22
N GLN A 8 1.37 -8.27 19.73
CA GLN A 8 0.58 -9.33 20.36
C GLN A 8 -0.32 -9.97 19.29
N ARG A 9 -0.10 -11.25 19.07
CA ARG A 9 -1.03 -12.15 18.39
C ARG A 9 -2.34 -12.18 19.15
N ILE A 10 -3.44 -11.82 18.53
CA ILE A 10 -4.78 -12.05 19.06
C ILE A 10 -5.31 -13.31 18.40
N ILE A 11 -5.29 -14.41 19.16
CA ILE A 11 -6.05 -15.62 18.82
C ILE A 11 -7.45 -15.39 19.36
N VAL A 12 -8.45 -15.38 18.48
CA VAL A 12 -9.86 -15.32 18.89
C VAL A 12 -10.41 -16.74 18.92
N THR A 13 -10.49 -17.31 20.09
CA THR A 13 -11.32 -18.49 20.37
C THR A 13 -12.52 -18.07 21.22
N GLY A 14 -13.72 -18.25 20.68
CA GLY A 14 -14.97 -18.55 21.39
C GLY A 14 -15.53 -17.51 22.37
N ALA A 15 -16.63 -16.95 21.98
CA ALA A 15 -17.77 -16.45 22.75
C ALA A 15 -17.57 -16.17 24.26
N LEU A 16 -17.45 -14.89 24.62
CA LEU A 16 -18.07 -14.34 25.83
C LEU A 16 -18.25 -12.83 25.66
N LEU A 17 -19.45 -12.32 25.99
CA LEU A 17 -19.77 -10.89 26.03
C LEU A 17 -18.91 -10.19 27.08
N ILE A 18 -17.92 -9.42 26.63
CA ILE A 18 -17.20 -8.48 27.47
C ILE A 18 -17.05 -7.20 26.68
N ASN A 19 -17.42 -6.08 27.28
CA ASN A 19 -17.18 -4.73 26.77
C ASN A 19 -15.70 -4.55 26.37
N ALA A 20 -15.40 -4.70 25.11
CA ALA A 20 -14.05 -4.51 24.58
C ALA A 20 -13.92 -3.11 24.00
N SER A 21 -13.17 -2.27 24.67
CA SER A 21 -12.69 -1.01 24.12
C SER A 21 -11.59 -1.33 23.09
N VAL A 22 -11.78 -0.93 21.85
CA VAL A 22 -10.71 -1.03 20.84
C VAL A 22 -9.73 0.12 21.05
N THR A 23 -8.53 -0.20 21.48
CA THR A 23 -7.45 0.78 21.63
C THR A 23 -6.68 0.84 20.32
N SER A 24 -6.76 1.94 19.61
CA SER A 24 -5.91 2.19 18.43
C SER A 24 -4.75 3.10 18.79
N TYR A 25 -3.57 2.79 18.29
CA TYR A 25 -2.37 3.61 18.48
C TYR A 25 -2.25 4.61 17.31
N ALA A 26 -2.16 5.90 17.65
CA ALA A 26 -1.81 6.93 16.71
C ALA A 26 -0.42 7.48 17.06
N TYR A 27 0.48 7.50 16.09
CA TYR A 27 1.80 8.09 16.25
C TYR A 27 1.73 9.59 15.93
N SER A 28 2.26 10.43 16.80
CA SER A 28 2.40 11.87 16.54
C SER A 28 3.87 12.18 16.19
N ASP A 29 4.10 13.19 15.36
CA ASP A 29 5.44 13.66 14.97
C ASP A 29 6.33 14.14 16.13
N SER A 30 5.78 14.25 17.34
CA SER A 30 6.51 14.64 18.56
C SER A 30 7.03 13.45 19.40
N GLY A 31 6.81 12.22 18.96
CA GLY A 31 7.29 11.02 19.66
C GLY A 31 6.48 10.60 20.88
N ASP A 32 5.38 11.29 21.20
CA ASP A 32 4.51 10.95 22.31
C ASP A 32 3.35 10.06 21.87
N THR A 33 3.20 8.90 22.53
CA THR A 33 2.09 7.98 22.29
C THR A 33 0.86 8.47 23.05
N ILE A 34 -0.14 8.96 22.33
CA ILE A 34 -1.43 9.34 22.92
C ILE A 34 -2.40 8.16 22.83
N LEU A 35 -2.71 7.56 23.96
CA LEU A 35 -3.79 6.57 24.08
C LEU A 35 -5.14 7.29 24.07
N ARG A 36 -5.94 7.10 23.03
CA ARG A 36 -7.34 7.55 23.02
C ARG A 36 -8.27 6.37 22.92
N SER A 37 -9.11 6.19 23.90
CA SER A 37 -10.27 5.32 23.86
C SER A 37 -11.43 6.06 23.17
N PHE A 38 -12.00 5.46 22.15
CA PHE A 38 -13.24 5.95 21.53
C PHE A 38 -14.40 5.10 22.03
N PRO A 39 -15.51 5.71 22.53
CA PRO A 39 -16.71 4.97 22.82
C PRO A 39 -17.30 4.41 21.51
N LEU A 40 -17.77 3.17 21.57
CA LEU A 40 -18.58 2.58 20.50
C LEU A 40 -19.87 3.38 20.37
N PRO A 41 -20.40 3.60 19.16
CA PRO A 41 -21.71 4.20 18.97
C PRO A 41 -22.78 3.31 19.59
N ASP A 42 -23.67 3.92 20.35
CA ASP A 42 -24.86 3.29 20.93
C ASP A 42 -25.73 2.71 19.84
N ALA A 43 -26.20 1.48 20.10
CA ALA A 43 -27.26 0.74 19.42
C ALA A 43 -27.01 0.37 17.93
N LEU A 44 -26.65 -0.88 17.73
CA LEU A 44 -26.99 -1.61 16.51
C LEU A 44 -28.51 -1.76 16.40
N PRO A 45 -29.13 -1.58 15.21
CA PRO A 45 -30.54 -1.87 15.03
C PRO A 45 -30.82 -3.34 15.29
N ALA A 46 -31.97 -3.62 15.92
CA ALA A 46 -32.40 -4.96 16.28
C ALA A 46 -32.44 -5.87 15.04
N PRO A 47 -32.08 -7.17 15.18
CA PRO A 47 -32.10 -8.09 14.06
C PRO A 47 -33.54 -8.33 13.60
N LEU A 48 -33.77 -8.18 12.31
CA LEU A 48 -34.97 -8.62 11.64
C LEU A 48 -35.15 -10.12 11.87
N ARG A 49 -36.40 -10.52 12.22
CA ARG A 49 -36.79 -11.89 12.56
C ARG A 49 -36.35 -12.85 11.46
N SER A 50 -35.78 -13.97 11.92
CA SER A 50 -35.27 -15.10 11.18
C SER A 50 -36.25 -15.70 10.19
N GLU A 51 -35.92 -15.69 8.92
CA GLU A 51 -36.24 -16.80 8.05
C GLU A 51 -35.08 -17.81 8.17
N THR A 52 -35.43 -19.08 8.41
CA THR A 52 -34.46 -20.16 8.54
C THR A 52 -33.59 -20.25 7.30
N PRO A 53 -32.26 -20.18 7.42
CA PRO A 53 -31.39 -20.34 6.27
C PRO A 53 -31.46 -21.80 5.79
N VAL A 54 -31.87 -22.00 4.56
CA VAL A 54 -31.66 -23.27 3.86
C VAL A 54 -30.14 -23.42 3.72
N PRO A 55 -29.52 -24.50 4.20
CA PRO A 55 -28.09 -24.68 4.05
C PRO A 55 -27.76 -24.94 2.58
N ILE A 56 -27.27 -23.92 1.88
CA ILE A 56 -26.62 -24.11 0.59
C ILE A 56 -25.27 -24.77 0.89
N ARG A 57 -25.28 -26.10 0.83
CA ARG A 57 -24.06 -26.90 0.82
C ARG A 57 -23.37 -26.67 -0.52
N ARG A 58 -22.58 -25.61 -0.64
CA ARG A 58 -21.59 -25.53 -1.71
C ARG A 58 -20.51 -26.54 -1.38
N GLU A 59 -20.50 -27.66 -2.10
CA GLU A 59 -19.32 -28.51 -2.18
C GLU A 59 -18.24 -27.71 -2.92
N TYR A 60 -17.36 -27.10 -2.18
CA TYR A 60 -16.12 -26.60 -2.76
C TYR A 60 -15.26 -27.84 -3.00
N THR A 61 -15.21 -28.26 -4.27
CA THR A 61 -14.10 -29.06 -4.72
C THR A 61 -12.88 -28.17 -4.52
N VAL A 62 -12.04 -28.47 -3.53
CA VAL A 62 -10.74 -27.86 -3.37
C VAL A 62 -9.90 -28.41 -4.54
N THR A 63 -10.06 -27.77 -5.70
CA THR A 63 -9.00 -27.77 -6.68
C THR A 63 -7.91 -26.98 -6.00
N GLN A 64 -6.85 -27.66 -5.55
CA GLN A 64 -5.61 -27.00 -5.18
C GLN A 64 -5.16 -26.28 -6.45
N VAL A 65 -5.56 -25.02 -6.57
CA VAL A 65 -4.88 -24.09 -7.46
C VAL A 65 -3.51 -23.95 -6.80
N VAL A 66 -2.56 -24.71 -7.31
CA VAL A 66 -1.15 -24.49 -6.98
C VAL A 66 -0.86 -23.10 -7.55
N HIS A 67 -1.03 -22.10 -6.69
CA HIS A 67 -0.57 -20.75 -6.99
C HIS A 67 0.94 -20.90 -7.20
N HIS A 68 1.37 -20.87 -8.46
CA HIS A 68 2.75 -20.62 -8.79
C HIS A 68 3.06 -19.21 -8.29
N ILE A 69 3.39 -19.10 -7.01
CA ILE A 69 3.94 -17.90 -6.42
C ILE A 69 5.22 -17.66 -7.20
N THR A 70 5.16 -16.72 -8.14
CA THR A 70 6.37 -16.30 -8.81
C THR A 70 7.31 -15.77 -7.73
N SER A 71 8.51 -16.30 -7.67
CA SER A 71 9.56 -15.81 -6.76
C SER A 71 9.97 -14.35 -7.06
N VAL A 72 9.41 -13.78 -8.12
CA VAL A 72 9.66 -12.42 -8.59
C VAL A 72 9.03 -11.41 -7.63
N THR A 73 9.87 -10.61 -7.01
CA THR A 73 9.46 -9.58 -6.06
C THR A 73 9.97 -8.20 -6.48
N GLY A 74 9.34 -7.17 -5.95
CA GLY A 74 9.86 -5.83 -5.90
C GLY A 74 10.13 -5.40 -4.47
N ILE A 75 10.86 -4.31 -4.33
CA ILE A 75 11.08 -3.63 -3.05
C ILE A 75 10.62 -2.19 -3.11
N ASP A 76 10.27 -1.64 -1.95
CA ASP A 76 9.91 -0.24 -1.81
C ASP A 76 10.89 0.44 -0.87
N VAL A 77 11.47 1.55 -1.29
CA VAL A 77 12.55 2.21 -0.56
C VAL A 77 12.36 3.71 -0.46
N SER A 78 12.92 4.30 0.58
CA SER A 78 12.99 5.74 0.84
C SER A 78 14.30 6.08 1.53
N HIS A 79 14.40 7.28 2.09
CA HIS A 79 15.52 7.66 2.96
C HIS A 79 15.67 6.74 4.20
N TYR A 80 14.62 6.03 4.62
CA TYR A 80 14.67 5.13 5.77
C TYR A 80 15.60 3.94 5.57
N GLN A 81 15.81 3.50 4.34
CA GLN A 81 16.75 2.42 4.03
C GLN A 81 18.20 2.88 4.02
N GLY A 82 18.45 4.20 4.10
CA GLY A 82 19.79 4.76 4.11
C GLY A 82 20.56 4.48 2.82
N ASN A 83 21.84 4.15 2.97
CA ASN A 83 22.70 3.82 1.83
C ASN A 83 22.44 2.39 1.38
N ILE A 84 22.09 2.22 0.12
CA ILE A 84 21.81 0.93 -0.51
C ILE A 84 22.95 0.60 -1.47
N ASN A 85 23.45 -0.64 -1.40
CA ASN A 85 24.32 -1.21 -2.44
C ASN A 85 23.45 -1.82 -3.54
N TRP A 86 23.20 -1.06 -4.58
CA TRP A 86 22.30 -1.44 -5.66
C TRP A 86 22.83 -2.61 -6.51
N ALA A 87 24.14 -2.84 -6.55
CA ALA A 87 24.72 -3.99 -7.23
C ALA A 87 24.32 -5.29 -6.52
N ASP A 88 24.36 -5.30 -5.19
CA ASP A 88 23.95 -6.45 -4.39
C ASP A 88 22.44 -6.68 -4.50
N VAL A 89 21.62 -5.61 -4.44
CA VAL A 89 20.17 -5.70 -4.64
C VAL A 89 19.84 -6.30 -6.01
N ALA A 90 20.50 -5.86 -7.06
CA ALA A 90 20.28 -6.40 -8.42
C ALA A 90 20.83 -7.82 -8.58
N GLY A 91 21.74 -8.25 -7.72
CA GLY A 91 22.25 -9.62 -7.64
C GLY A 91 21.23 -10.62 -7.08
N ASP A 92 20.23 -10.16 -6.32
CA ASP A 92 19.15 -11.03 -5.83
C ASP A 92 18.26 -11.47 -7.03
N PRO A 93 18.23 -12.79 -7.37
CA PRO A 93 17.45 -13.27 -8.50
C PRO A 93 15.94 -13.05 -8.34
N ASN A 94 15.46 -12.77 -7.14
CA ASN A 94 14.05 -12.55 -6.87
C ASN A 94 13.65 -11.07 -6.97
N VAL A 95 14.59 -10.12 -6.84
CA VAL A 95 14.28 -8.68 -6.97
C VAL A 95 14.33 -8.27 -8.44
N ARG A 96 13.23 -7.79 -8.97
CA ARG A 96 13.10 -7.43 -10.39
C ARG A 96 12.67 -5.99 -10.65
N PHE A 97 12.25 -5.27 -9.64
CA PHE A 97 11.86 -3.87 -9.74
C PHE A 97 11.93 -3.18 -8.38
N VAL A 98 11.93 -1.86 -8.41
CA VAL A 98 11.92 -1.04 -7.20
C VAL A 98 10.96 0.13 -7.34
N TYR A 99 10.22 0.43 -6.25
CA TYR A 99 9.53 1.70 -6.08
C TYR A 99 10.29 2.57 -5.08
N ILE A 100 10.48 3.84 -5.42
CA ILE A 100 11.30 4.79 -4.67
C ILE A 100 10.43 5.97 -4.25
N LYS A 101 10.46 6.33 -2.96
CA LYS A 101 9.76 7.53 -2.47
C LYS A 101 10.28 8.75 -3.20
N ALA A 102 9.37 9.50 -3.82
CA ALA A 102 9.71 10.78 -4.42
C ALA A 102 9.35 11.93 -3.49
N THR A 103 8.09 11.95 -3.04
CA THR A 103 7.53 13.08 -2.31
C THR A 103 6.44 12.64 -1.35
N GLU A 104 6.12 13.54 -0.41
CA GLU A 104 4.98 13.40 0.50
C GLU A 104 4.29 14.75 0.67
N GLY A 105 2.97 14.76 0.60
CA GLY A 105 2.17 15.96 0.79
C GLY A 105 2.64 17.14 -0.07
N ALA A 106 2.46 18.34 0.43
CA ALA A 106 2.69 19.57 -0.35
C ALA A 106 4.17 19.98 -0.50
N GLY A 107 5.09 19.44 0.30
CA GLY A 107 6.45 20.00 0.32
C GLY A 107 7.60 19.04 0.58
N LEU A 108 7.35 17.86 1.15
CA LEU A 108 8.42 16.93 1.45
C LEU A 108 8.92 16.27 0.17
N LYS A 109 10.22 16.28 -0.04
CA LYS A 109 10.94 15.50 -1.06
C LYS A 109 11.85 14.51 -0.35
N ASP A 110 11.86 13.26 -0.79
CA ASP A 110 12.75 12.28 -0.19
C ASP A 110 14.21 12.63 -0.46
N SER A 111 15.01 12.70 0.60
CA SER A 111 16.40 13.14 0.53
C SER A 111 17.33 12.16 -0.21
N TYR A 112 16.90 10.89 -0.34
CA TYR A 112 17.63 9.85 -1.07
C TYR A 112 17.10 9.59 -2.48
N LEU A 113 16.05 10.29 -2.91
CA LEU A 113 15.40 10.07 -4.21
C LEU A 113 16.42 9.97 -5.36
N GLN A 114 17.24 11.00 -5.57
CA GLN A 114 18.15 11.05 -6.72
C GLN A 114 19.19 9.92 -6.66
N ARG A 115 19.73 9.66 -5.47
CA ARG A 115 20.69 8.60 -5.24
C ARG A 115 20.11 7.22 -5.52
N ASN A 116 18.88 6.96 -5.02
CA ASN A 116 18.20 5.69 -5.21
C ASN A 116 17.81 5.46 -6.67
N VAL A 117 17.27 6.48 -7.35
CA VAL A 117 16.96 6.39 -8.78
C VAL A 117 18.19 6.11 -9.62
N GLN A 118 19.28 6.85 -9.37
CA GLN A 118 20.51 6.66 -10.10
C GLN A 118 21.10 5.27 -9.85
N GLY A 119 21.17 4.85 -8.59
CA GLY A 119 21.74 3.55 -8.22
C GLY A 119 20.94 2.38 -8.78
N ALA A 120 19.61 2.38 -8.62
CA ALA A 120 18.75 1.32 -9.15
C ALA A 120 18.88 1.18 -10.67
N ARG A 121 18.84 2.29 -11.40
CA ARG A 121 18.95 2.28 -12.86
C ARG A 121 20.33 1.90 -13.36
N GLN A 122 21.41 2.31 -12.68
CA GLN A 122 22.76 1.86 -13.00
C GLN A 122 22.95 0.36 -12.78
N ALA A 123 22.24 -0.21 -11.81
CA ALA A 123 22.22 -1.65 -11.55
C ALA A 123 21.26 -2.43 -12.47
N GLY A 124 20.56 -1.74 -13.39
CA GLY A 124 19.64 -2.37 -14.34
C GLY A 124 18.27 -2.74 -13.77
N LEU A 125 17.90 -2.24 -12.59
CA LEU A 125 16.59 -2.45 -12.00
C LEU A 125 15.60 -1.41 -12.52
N PRO A 126 14.46 -1.82 -13.11
CA PRO A 126 13.36 -0.93 -13.43
C PRO A 126 12.88 -0.20 -12.19
N ALA A 127 12.81 1.13 -12.26
CA ALA A 127 12.45 1.98 -11.14
C ALA A 127 11.15 2.75 -11.38
N GLY A 128 10.27 2.74 -10.39
CA GLY A 128 9.09 3.58 -10.30
C GLY A 128 9.17 4.54 -9.13
N LEU A 129 8.39 5.59 -9.17
CA LEU A 129 8.35 6.59 -8.10
C LEU A 129 6.99 6.64 -7.44
N TYR A 130 6.98 6.91 -6.12
CA TYR A 130 5.71 7.07 -5.44
C TYR A 130 5.58 8.42 -4.69
N HIS A 131 4.34 8.85 -4.56
CA HIS A 131 3.94 10.01 -3.78
C HIS A 131 3.05 9.57 -2.62
N PHE A 132 3.44 9.92 -1.40
CA PHE A 132 2.59 9.73 -0.22
C PHE A 132 1.53 10.84 -0.17
N PHE A 133 0.29 10.47 -0.44
CA PHE A 133 -0.82 11.41 -0.53
C PHE A 133 -1.27 11.89 0.85
N SER A 134 -1.25 13.20 1.06
CA SER A 134 -1.81 13.83 2.24
C SER A 134 -3.28 14.21 2.01
N PRO A 135 -4.23 13.61 2.73
CA PRO A 135 -5.64 13.93 2.53
C PRO A 135 -6.00 15.37 2.90
N THR A 136 -5.18 16.04 3.70
CA THR A 136 -5.46 17.41 4.19
C THR A 136 -4.68 18.49 3.47
N ALA A 137 -3.55 18.19 2.85
CA ALA A 137 -2.77 19.16 2.09
C ALA A 137 -3.49 19.57 0.80
N PRO A 138 -3.33 20.81 0.31
CA PRO A 138 -3.94 21.23 -0.94
C PRO A 138 -3.47 20.39 -2.14
N VAL A 139 -4.41 19.92 -2.95
CA VAL A 139 -4.13 19.03 -4.09
C VAL A 139 -3.16 19.67 -5.09
N LYS A 140 -3.34 20.96 -5.41
CA LYS A 140 -2.47 21.69 -6.34
C LYS A 140 -1.01 21.73 -5.88
N GLU A 141 -0.79 21.89 -4.59
CA GLU A 141 0.56 21.93 -4.01
C GLU A 141 1.21 20.56 -4.03
N GLN A 142 0.45 19.50 -3.71
CA GLN A 142 0.94 18.11 -3.81
C GLN A 142 1.30 17.76 -5.26
N LEU A 143 0.46 18.13 -6.22
CA LEU A 143 0.75 17.95 -7.66
C LEU A 143 2.03 18.70 -8.06
N SER A 144 2.17 19.96 -7.65
CA SER A 144 3.39 20.73 -7.91
C SER A 144 4.62 20.04 -7.32
N ASN A 145 4.52 19.52 -6.08
CA ASN A 145 5.60 18.81 -5.42
C ASN A 145 5.94 17.52 -6.17
N PHE A 146 4.95 16.65 -6.45
CA PHE A 146 5.18 15.36 -7.09
C PHE A 146 5.61 15.50 -8.55
N LEU A 147 4.82 16.14 -9.39
CA LEU A 147 5.10 16.24 -10.82
C LEU A 147 6.32 17.13 -11.13
N GLY A 148 6.62 18.08 -10.25
CA GLY A 148 7.84 18.89 -10.30
C GLY A 148 9.10 18.10 -9.96
N THR A 149 8.97 17.03 -9.17
CA THR A 149 10.08 16.20 -8.66
C THR A 149 10.24 14.91 -9.45
N ALA A 150 9.16 14.18 -9.67
CA ALA A 150 9.12 12.87 -10.31
C ALA A 150 8.98 13.00 -11.84
N LYS A 151 10.09 13.20 -12.54
CA LYS A 151 10.09 13.35 -13.99
C LYS A 151 9.83 12.02 -14.68
N ARG A 152 9.03 12.03 -15.75
CA ARG A 152 8.71 10.83 -16.54
C ARG A 152 9.98 10.09 -17.04
N CYS A 153 11.00 10.82 -17.46
CA CYS A 153 12.26 10.23 -17.95
C CYS A 153 13.10 9.53 -16.87
N GLN A 154 12.75 9.70 -15.61
CA GLN A 154 13.42 9.05 -14.47
C GLN A 154 12.74 7.76 -14.04
N GLN A 155 11.65 7.38 -14.69
CA GLN A 155 10.81 6.23 -14.33
C GLN A 155 10.70 5.24 -15.46
N ASP A 156 10.71 3.97 -15.11
CA ASP A 156 10.45 2.84 -16.00
C ASP A 156 9.08 2.22 -15.71
N LEU A 157 8.54 2.46 -14.51
CA LEU A 157 7.28 1.89 -14.02
C LEU A 157 6.20 2.98 -13.90
N ILE A 158 4.95 2.56 -13.98
CA ILE A 158 3.77 3.38 -13.69
C ILE A 158 3.91 3.94 -12.27
N PRO A 159 3.74 5.26 -12.05
CA PRO A 159 3.89 5.84 -10.72
C PRO A 159 2.84 5.31 -9.75
N ILE A 160 3.22 5.26 -8.47
CA ILE A 160 2.30 4.92 -7.37
C ILE A 160 1.83 6.18 -6.65
N VAL A 161 0.54 6.20 -6.33
CA VAL A 161 -0.05 7.13 -5.35
C VAL A 161 -0.38 6.33 -4.11
N ASP A 162 0.33 6.62 -3.04
CA ASP A 162 0.26 5.94 -1.75
C ASP A 162 -0.80 6.61 -0.86
N VAL A 163 -1.87 5.88 -0.54
CA VAL A 163 -3.09 6.38 0.11
C VAL A 163 -3.41 5.57 1.36
N GLU A 164 -2.96 6.04 2.51
CA GLU A 164 -3.07 5.32 3.78
C GLU A 164 -4.02 5.98 4.79
N LYS A 165 -4.32 7.25 4.60
CA LYS A 165 -5.07 8.04 5.57
C LYS A 165 -6.19 8.81 4.88
N ARG A 166 -7.37 8.84 5.53
CA ARG A 166 -8.49 9.69 5.10
C ARG A 166 -8.45 11.10 5.72
N GLY A 167 -7.78 11.24 6.84
CA GLY A 167 -7.87 12.44 7.65
C GLY A 167 -9.22 12.58 8.37
N ARG A 168 -9.49 13.78 8.87
CA ARG A 168 -10.74 14.09 9.62
C ARG A 168 -11.86 14.63 8.75
N GLN A 169 -11.63 14.86 7.47
CA GLN A 169 -12.64 15.35 6.53
C GLN A 169 -13.71 14.30 6.22
N SER A 170 -14.81 14.75 5.61
CA SER A 170 -15.85 13.82 5.14
C SER A 170 -15.30 12.88 4.04
N ALA A 171 -15.94 11.73 3.87
CA ALA A 171 -15.57 10.80 2.82
C ALA A 171 -15.68 11.45 1.42
N GLU A 172 -16.70 12.26 1.21
CA GLU A 172 -16.90 12.98 -0.05
C GLU A 172 -15.72 13.92 -0.38
N ILE A 173 -15.27 14.72 0.58
CA ILE A 173 -14.12 15.62 0.39
C ILE A 173 -12.85 14.81 0.12
N PHE A 174 -12.63 13.73 0.85
CA PHE A 174 -11.49 12.84 0.63
C PHE A 174 -11.49 12.27 -0.79
N HIS A 175 -12.62 11.67 -1.22
CA HIS A 175 -12.70 11.06 -2.55
C HIS A 175 -12.56 12.08 -3.68
N ARG A 176 -13.15 13.27 -3.55
CA ARG A 176 -12.99 14.33 -4.53
C ARG A 176 -11.52 14.74 -4.66
N ARG A 177 -10.83 15.01 -3.55
CA ARG A 177 -9.41 15.38 -3.56
C ARG A 177 -8.52 14.30 -4.14
N LEU A 178 -8.76 13.04 -3.77
CA LEU A 178 -8.01 11.92 -4.31
C LEU A 178 -8.26 11.76 -5.81
N HIS A 179 -9.51 11.87 -6.26
CA HIS A 179 -9.86 11.83 -7.67
C HIS A 179 -9.15 12.94 -8.48
N ASP A 180 -9.19 14.18 -7.98
CA ASP A 180 -8.53 15.32 -8.63
C ASP A 180 -7.01 15.10 -8.74
N PHE A 181 -6.39 14.54 -7.70
CA PHE A 181 -4.97 14.20 -7.71
C PHE A 181 -4.66 13.10 -8.73
N LEU A 182 -5.38 11.98 -8.66
CA LEU A 182 -5.19 10.83 -9.56
C LEU A 182 -5.38 11.21 -11.03
N SER A 183 -6.44 11.97 -11.35
CA SER A 183 -6.72 12.42 -12.72
C SER A 183 -5.62 13.32 -13.26
N SER A 184 -5.07 14.22 -12.43
CA SER A 184 -3.95 15.08 -12.83
C SER A 184 -2.65 14.30 -13.05
N VAL A 185 -2.39 13.28 -12.22
CA VAL A 185 -1.26 12.38 -12.41
C VAL A 185 -1.43 11.57 -13.70
N GLU A 186 -2.63 11.04 -13.95
CA GLU A 186 -2.96 10.34 -15.21
C GLU A 186 -2.72 11.25 -16.42
N GLN A 187 -3.21 12.48 -16.39
CA GLN A 187 -3.01 13.44 -17.49
C GLN A 187 -1.52 13.71 -17.76
N PHE A 188 -0.70 13.82 -16.72
CA PHE A 188 0.73 14.10 -16.87
C PHE A 188 1.50 12.89 -17.42
N TYR A 189 1.20 11.68 -16.95
CA TYR A 189 1.93 10.47 -17.36
C TYR A 189 1.30 9.79 -18.59
N GLY A 190 0.06 10.11 -18.95
CA GLY A 190 -0.69 9.45 -20.03
C GLY A 190 -1.15 8.03 -19.66
N VAL A 191 -1.10 7.68 -18.38
CA VAL A 191 -1.53 6.38 -17.85
C VAL A 191 -2.03 6.56 -16.42
N LYS A 192 -3.04 5.78 -16.04
CA LYS A 192 -3.54 5.78 -14.67
C LYS A 192 -2.45 5.33 -13.70
N PRO A 193 -2.19 6.08 -12.62
CA PRO A 193 -1.27 5.62 -11.59
C PRO A 193 -1.80 4.37 -10.90
N ILE A 194 -0.90 3.60 -10.31
CA ILE A 194 -1.26 2.52 -9.39
C ILE A 194 -1.59 3.16 -8.04
N ILE A 195 -2.63 2.69 -7.38
CA ILE A 195 -2.96 3.12 -6.02
C ILE A 195 -2.40 2.10 -5.04
N TYR A 196 -1.52 2.54 -4.15
CA TYR A 196 -1.11 1.76 -3.00
C TYR A 196 -2.01 2.07 -1.81
N THR A 197 -2.38 1.04 -1.06
CA THR A 197 -3.09 1.19 0.21
C THR A 197 -3.06 -0.13 1.01
N TYR A 198 -3.38 -0.04 2.31
CA TYR A 198 -3.59 -1.22 3.15
C TYR A 198 -4.94 -1.91 2.86
N MET A 199 -4.98 -3.22 2.99
CA MET A 199 -6.21 -4.03 2.83
C MET A 199 -7.39 -3.46 3.62
N ASN A 200 -7.20 -3.17 4.90
CA ASN A 200 -8.25 -2.63 5.76
C ASN A 200 -8.73 -1.24 5.32
N PHE A 201 -7.81 -0.39 4.82
CA PHE A 201 -8.17 0.93 4.32
C PHE A 201 -8.94 0.82 2.99
N TYR A 202 -8.49 -0.08 2.11
CA TYR A 202 -9.21 -0.39 0.88
C TYR A 202 -10.64 -0.82 1.17
N ASN A 203 -10.82 -1.88 1.95
CA ASN A 203 -12.13 -2.44 2.28
C ASN A 203 -13.06 -1.40 2.91
N ARG A 204 -12.53 -0.53 3.76
CA ARG A 204 -13.33 0.46 4.48
C ARG A 204 -13.72 1.68 3.65
N TYR A 205 -12.84 2.13 2.76
CA TYR A 205 -13.01 3.45 2.13
C TYR A 205 -12.98 3.45 0.60
N MET A 206 -12.34 2.47 -0.03
CA MET A 206 -12.04 2.54 -1.46
C MET A 206 -12.83 1.56 -2.33
N ALA A 207 -13.27 0.46 -1.75
CA ALA A 207 -14.02 -0.58 -2.46
C ALA A 207 -15.23 -0.02 -3.23
N GLY A 208 -15.42 -0.49 -4.46
CA GLY A 208 -16.48 -0.05 -5.37
C GLY A 208 -16.30 1.34 -5.99
N LYS A 209 -15.19 2.05 -5.72
CA LYS A 209 -15.04 3.46 -6.18
C LYS A 209 -13.92 3.70 -7.19
N TYR A 210 -12.94 2.81 -7.26
CA TYR A 210 -11.72 3.00 -8.06
C TYR A 210 -11.42 1.80 -8.96
N SER A 211 -12.45 1.09 -9.44
CA SER A 211 -12.34 -0.13 -10.26
C SER A 211 -11.52 0.05 -11.54
N GLN A 212 -11.40 1.30 -12.03
CA GLN A 212 -10.62 1.64 -13.22
C GLN A 212 -9.12 1.77 -12.95
N TYR A 213 -8.66 1.70 -11.69
CA TYR A 213 -7.26 1.77 -11.31
C TYR A 213 -6.70 0.41 -10.96
N LYS A 214 -5.40 0.24 -11.17
CA LYS A 214 -4.62 -0.87 -10.62
C LYS A 214 -4.27 -0.60 -9.17
N PHE A 215 -4.18 -1.66 -8.38
CA PHE A 215 -3.85 -1.56 -6.96
C PHE A 215 -2.60 -2.34 -6.59
N MET A 216 -1.84 -1.79 -5.67
CA MET A 216 -0.87 -2.47 -4.83
C MET A 216 -1.44 -2.48 -3.41
N ILE A 217 -1.74 -3.66 -2.90
CA ILE A 217 -2.37 -3.82 -1.58
C ILE A 217 -1.36 -4.35 -0.58
N ALA A 218 -1.23 -3.64 0.54
CA ALA A 218 -0.44 -4.12 1.67
C ALA A 218 -1.30 -4.96 2.63
N SER A 219 -0.83 -6.15 2.92
CA SER A 219 -1.35 -7.04 3.94
C SER A 219 -0.24 -7.97 4.40
N TYR A 220 0.20 -7.80 5.63
CA TYR A 220 1.33 -8.54 6.18
C TYR A 220 0.83 -9.84 6.81
N SER A 221 0.41 -10.76 5.95
CA SER A 221 -0.12 -12.09 6.29
C SER A 221 0.48 -13.14 5.36
N GLU A 222 0.28 -14.41 5.68
CA GLU A 222 0.67 -15.52 4.80
C GLU A 222 -0.31 -15.68 3.63
N ASP A 223 -1.56 -15.30 3.84
CA ASP A 223 -2.63 -15.42 2.87
C ASP A 223 -2.81 -14.17 2.03
N VAL A 224 -3.28 -14.36 0.80
CA VAL A 224 -3.65 -13.29 -0.13
C VAL A 224 -4.68 -12.36 0.51
N PRO A 225 -4.55 -11.03 0.36
CA PRO A 225 -5.50 -10.09 0.93
C PRO A 225 -6.94 -10.37 0.52
N GLU A 226 -7.84 -10.49 1.50
CA GLU A 226 -9.27 -10.60 1.26
C GLU A 226 -9.90 -9.23 1.04
N LEU A 227 -10.28 -8.94 -0.19
CA LEU A 227 -10.92 -7.71 -0.58
C LEU A 227 -12.43 -7.93 -0.77
N ILE A 228 -13.25 -6.97 -0.34
CA ILE A 228 -14.72 -7.10 -0.37
C ILE A 228 -15.31 -7.00 -1.77
N ASP A 229 -14.51 -6.61 -2.75
CA ASP A 229 -14.81 -6.63 -4.18
C ASP A 229 -13.58 -7.17 -4.94
N GLU A 230 -13.64 -7.19 -6.27
CA GLU A 230 -12.56 -7.71 -7.12
C GLU A 230 -11.85 -6.56 -7.87
N PRO A 231 -10.98 -5.76 -7.19
CA PRO A 231 -10.22 -4.73 -7.88
C PRO A 231 -9.13 -5.34 -8.75
N GLN A 232 -8.54 -4.50 -9.62
CA GLN A 232 -7.33 -4.87 -10.35
C GLN A 232 -6.11 -4.85 -9.42
N MET A 233 -6.04 -5.77 -8.45
CA MET A 233 -4.88 -5.92 -7.58
C MET A 233 -3.73 -6.54 -8.37
N VAL A 234 -2.74 -5.72 -8.76
CA VAL A 234 -1.58 -6.16 -9.56
C VAL A 234 -0.41 -6.57 -8.70
N LEU A 235 -0.26 -5.93 -7.53
CA LEU A 235 0.82 -6.16 -6.58
C LEU A 235 0.26 -6.37 -5.18
N TRP A 236 0.89 -7.27 -4.45
CA TRP A 236 0.68 -7.48 -3.03
C TRP A 236 1.97 -7.21 -2.26
N GLN A 237 1.98 -6.19 -1.41
CA GLN A 237 3.05 -5.96 -0.45
C GLN A 237 2.81 -6.88 0.76
N PHE A 238 3.60 -7.94 0.85
CA PHE A 238 3.35 -9.04 1.78
C PHE A 238 4.16 -8.95 3.08
N THR A 239 5.16 -8.08 3.13
CA THR A 239 5.95 -7.83 4.35
C THR A 239 6.58 -6.43 4.33
N ALA A 240 6.71 -5.85 5.52
CA ALA A 240 7.52 -4.66 5.79
C ALA A 240 8.86 -5.02 6.49
N GLU A 241 9.10 -6.30 6.75
CA GLU A 241 10.27 -6.79 7.48
C GLU A 241 11.17 -7.65 6.58
N GLY A 242 11.14 -7.41 5.26
CA GLY A 242 11.96 -8.12 4.30
C GLY A 242 13.45 -7.83 4.50
N SER A 243 14.28 -8.81 4.15
CA SER A 243 15.73 -8.66 4.06
C SER A 243 16.16 -8.85 2.61
N VAL A 244 16.97 -7.95 2.09
CA VAL A 244 17.57 -8.01 0.76
C VAL A 244 19.03 -7.63 0.89
N GLU A 245 19.91 -8.38 0.25
CA GLU A 245 21.35 -8.06 0.28
C GLU A 245 21.59 -6.67 -0.35
N GLY A 246 22.44 -5.89 0.26
CA GLY A 246 22.68 -4.49 -0.12
C GLY A 246 21.77 -3.48 0.58
N VAL A 247 20.75 -3.92 1.33
CA VAL A 247 19.92 -3.07 2.20
C VAL A 247 20.18 -3.42 3.66
N HIS A 248 20.62 -2.47 4.46
CA HIS A 248 21.02 -2.72 5.86
C HIS A 248 19.88 -2.66 6.88
N THR A 249 18.69 -2.32 6.45
CA THR A 249 17.48 -2.24 7.28
C THR A 249 16.42 -3.17 6.73
N HIS A 250 15.31 -3.30 7.43
CA HIS A 250 14.11 -3.93 6.85
C HIS A 250 13.63 -3.15 5.62
N VAL A 251 13.09 -3.88 4.67
CA VAL A 251 12.56 -3.33 3.41
C VAL A 251 11.23 -3.99 3.07
N ASP A 252 10.31 -3.18 2.58
CA ASP A 252 9.03 -3.64 2.08
C ASP A 252 9.25 -4.52 0.84
N ARG A 253 8.57 -5.67 0.79
CA ARG A 253 8.62 -6.56 -0.37
C ARG A 253 7.23 -6.80 -0.92
N SER A 254 7.15 -6.76 -2.23
CA SER A 254 5.91 -6.94 -2.99
C SER A 254 6.07 -8.02 -4.03
N ARG A 255 4.98 -8.73 -4.37
CA ARG A 255 4.93 -9.71 -5.44
C ARG A 255 3.77 -9.46 -6.38
N PHE A 256 3.87 -9.94 -7.59
CA PHE A 256 2.76 -9.90 -8.53
C PHE A 256 1.65 -10.88 -8.12
N MET A 257 0.42 -10.47 -8.38
CA MET A 257 -0.71 -11.39 -8.37
C MET A 257 -0.68 -12.26 -9.63
N ASP A 258 -1.14 -13.51 -9.54
CA ASP A 258 -0.93 -14.60 -10.50
C ASP A 258 -1.04 -14.26 -11.99
N ARG A 259 -1.96 -13.37 -12.35
CA ARG A 259 -2.20 -12.97 -13.75
C ARG A 259 -1.39 -11.76 -14.21
N TYR A 260 -0.57 -11.19 -13.34
CA TYR A 260 0.19 -9.98 -13.63
C TYR A 260 1.69 -10.20 -13.54
N SER A 261 2.43 -9.36 -14.23
CA SER A 261 3.88 -9.46 -14.37
C SER A 261 4.49 -8.07 -14.57
N LEU A 262 5.81 -7.98 -14.67
CA LEU A 262 6.50 -6.70 -14.86
C LEU A 262 5.97 -5.85 -16.03
N PRO A 263 5.65 -6.41 -17.23
CA PRO A 263 5.02 -5.65 -18.31
C PRO A 263 3.75 -4.91 -17.92
N ASP A 264 2.96 -5.42 -16.96
CA ASP A 264 1.70 -4.81 -16.56
C ASP A 264 1.87 -3.51 -15.77
N ILE A 265 3.06 -3.28 -15.25
CA ILE A 265 3.41 -2.06 -14.48
C ILE A 265 4.44 -1.17 -15.17
N LEU A 266 4.89 -1.51 -16.38
CA LEU A 266 5.78 -0.64 -17.15
C LEU A 266 5.07 0.64 -17.57
N LEU A 267 5.77 1.76 -17.48
CA LEU A 267 5.30 3.04 -17.97
C LEU A 267 5.34 3.03 -19.50
N PRO A 268 4.22 3.25 -20.20
CA PRO A 268 4.19 3.33 -21.67
C PRO A 268 5.17 4.38 -22.20
N ARG A 269 5.93 4.04 -23.24
CA ARG A 269 6.91 4.95 -23.88
C ARG A 269 6.24 5.90 -24.86
#